data_111199f09244a4d3900c512a5ad839a4
#
_entry.id   111199f09244a4d3900c512a5ad839a4
#
_cell.length_a   1.000
_cell.length_b   1.000
_cell.length_c   1.000
_cell.angle_alpha   90.00
_cell.angle_beta   90.00
_cell.angle_gamma   90.00
#
_symmetry.space_group_name_H-M   'P 1'
#
loop_
_entity.id
_entity.type
_entity.pdbx_description
1 polymer ?
#
loop_
_entity_poly.entity_id
_entity_poly.type
_entity_poly.pdbx_seq_one_letter_code
_entity_poly.pdbx_strand_id
1 'polypeptide(L)'
;LGWEILPEEHAARVGGGDFGRTHPDGIWGDYIREVNPAGETVWEWHMHENIEIEKYPNAPMSGTGEWGHPNSVMLNHDGDVMVSWRHNNLIAVIDKKTGQFNFEWCGFELGFQHDFQVLENGNYMVFVNQDPGPGAGSKVLEFDPATKETVWDYRGKPRYTFHSPFISGAQRLWSGNTLICEGMWGRIFEVTPDKELVWEYVSPYFT
;
A
#
# COMPACT_ATOMS: atom_id res chain seq x y z
N LEU A 1 4.57 6.00 -10.58
CA LEU A 1 5.53 5.77 -9.49
C LEU A 1 6.93 5.61 -10.08
N GLY A 2 7.94 6.13 -9.42
CA GLY A 2 9.33 5.97 -9.81
C GLY A 2 10.27 6.07 -8.61
N TRP A 3 11.54 5.75 -8.86
CA TRP A 3 12.61 5.80 -7.86
C TRP A 3 13.71 6.78 -8.30
N GLU A 4 14.34 7.38 -7.32
CA GLU A 4 15.49 8.26 -7.49
C GLU A 4 16.52 7.99 -6.38
N ILE A 5 17.78 8.32 -6.63
CA ILE A 5 18.80 8.27 -5.57
C ILE A 5 18.58 9.45 -4.66
N LEU A 6 18.41 9.21 -3.37
CA LEU A 6 18.28 10.26 -2.36
C LEU A 6 19.54 11.11 -2.29
N PRO A 7 19.42 12.43 -2.10
CA PRO A 7 20.54 13.28 -1.71
C PRO A 7 21.24 12.72 -0.47
N GLU A 8 22.57 12.85 -0.38
CA GLU A 8 23.39 12.26 0.69
C GLU A 8 22.89 12.65 2.09
N GLU A 9 22.47 13.90 2.27
CA GLU A 9 21.92 14.39 3.53
C GLU A 9 20.61 13.72 3.95
N HIS A 10 19.78 13.31 2.97
CA HIS A 10 18.54 12.57 3.23
C HIS A 10 18.84 11.08 3.45
N ALA A 11 19.71 10.50 2.62
CA ALA A 11 20.12 9.10 2.73
C ALA A 11 20.71 8.78 4.12
N ALA A 12 21.49 9.69 4.69
CA ALA A 12 22.07 9.54 6.03
C ALA A 12 21.03 9.50 7.17
N ARG A 13 19.80 9.95 6.92
CA ARG A 13 18.69 10.00 7.90
C ARG A 13 17.73 8.82 7.79
N VAL A 14 17.80 8.02 6.71
CA VAL A 14 16.92 6.87 6.53
C VAL A 14 17.25 5.82 7.58
N GLY A 15 16.32 5.63 8.53
CA GLY A 15 16.38 4.56 9.51
C GLY A 15 15.82 3.25 8.95
N GLY A 16 16.19 2.13 9.54
CA GLY A 16 15.67 0.80 9.18
C GLY A 16 16.48 -0.28 9.85
N GLY A 17 16.03 -1.53 9.78
CA GLY A 17 16.77 -2.67 10.31
C GLY A 17 17.96 -3.05 9.41
N ASP A 18 18.91 -3.81 9.99
CA ASP A 18 20.13 -4.29 9.31
C ASP A 18 19.89 -5.32 8.18
N PHE A 19 18.67 -5.51 7.74
CA PHE A 19 18.31 -6.44 6.66
C PHE A 19 18.56 -5.88 5.26
N GLY A 20 19.11 -4.66 5.15
CA GLY A 20 19.27 -3.95 3.92
C GLY A 20 20.62 -4.18 3.24
N ARG A 21 20.57 -4.54 1.99
CA ARG A 21 21.69 -4.30 1.08
C ARG A 21 21.66 -2.82 0.73
N THR A 22 22.65 -2.06 1.17
CA THR A 22 22.91 -0.74 0.58
C THR A 22 23.17 -0.95 -0.91
N HIS A 23 22.37 -0.34 -1.76
CA HIS A 23 22.64 -0.37 -3.18
C HIS A 23 23.98 0.36 -3.44
N PRO A 24 24.83 -0.10 -4.35
CA PRO A 24 26.13 0.54 -4.60
C PRO A 24 25.99 2.01 -5.02
N ASP A 25 24.86 2.41 -5.58
CA ASP A 25 24.58 3.78 -6.03
C ASP A 25 23.97 4.67 -4.95
N GLY A 26 23.68 4.15 -3.75
CA GLY A 26 23.08 4.89 -2.64
C GLY A 26 21.73 4.34 -2.20
N ILE A 27 20.97 5.14 -1.45
CA ILE A 27 19.62 4.79 -0.99
C ILE A 27 18.60 5.34 -1.98
N TRP A 28 17.66 4.53 -2.38
CA TRP A 28 16.57 4.92 -3.25
C TRP A 28 15.45 5.59 -2.46
N GLY A 29 14.94 6.69 -2.99
CA GLY A 29 13.71 7.33 -2.56
C GLY A 29 12.68 7.30 -3.67
N ASP A 30 11.49 7.79 -3.39
CA ASP A 30 10.34 7.65 -4.25
C ASP A 30 9.87 8.99 -4.81
N TYR A 31 9.40 8.97 -6.05
CA TYR A 31 8.66 10.08 -6.63
C TYR A 31 7.40 9.61 -7.36
N ILE A 32 6.46 10.52 -7.52
CA ILE A 32 5.22 10.31 -8.27
C ILE A 32 5.20 11.32 -9.39
N ARG A 33 4.88 10.87 -10.60
CA ARG A 33 4.81 11.73 -11.78
C ARG A 33 3.53 11.46 -12.55
N GLU A 34 2.85 12.52 -12.91
CA GLU A 34 1.76 12.51 -13.87
C GLU A 34 2.26 12.99 -15.22
N VAL A 35 1.93 12.24 -16.27
CA VAL A 35 2.27 12.60 -17.64
C VAL A 35 1.00 12.75 -18.47
N ASN A 36 1.00 13.69 -19.40
CA ASN A 36 -0.07 13.83 -20.36
C ASN A 36 0.05 12.79 -21.50
N PRO A 37 -0.92 12.69 -22.42
CA PRO A 37 -0.83 11.76 -23.56
C PRO A 37 0.36 11.99 -24.50
N ALA A 38 0.99 13.16 -24.46
CA ALA A 38 2.22 13.45 -25.23
C ALA A 38 3.49 13.00 -24.51
N GLY A 39 3.38 12.46 -23.28
CA GLY A 39 4.52 12.04 -22.46
C GLY A 39 5.19 13.18 -21.68
N GLU A 40 4.58 14.35 -21.65
CA GLU A 40 5.13 15.51 -20.90
C GLU A 40 4.70 15.44 -19.44
N THR A 41 5.62 15.72 -18.52
CA THR A 41 5.32 15.81 -17.09
C THR A 41 4.45 17.03 -16.84
N VAL A 42 3.26 16.80 -16.23
CA VAL A 42 2.30 17.84 -15.88
C VAL A 42 2.20 18.06 -14.36
N TRP A 43 2.64 17.09 -13.58
CA TRP A 43 2.77 17.17 -12.12
C TRP A 43 3.82 16.18 -11.63
N GLU A 44 4.56 16.57 -10.60
CA GLU A 44 5.58 15.73 -9.98
C GLU A 44 5.67 16.02 -8.48
N TRP A 45 5.93 14.98 -7.69
CA TRP A 45 6.04 15.06 -6.25
C TRP A 45 7.13 14.09 -5.76
N HIS A 46 8.08 14.57 -5.01
CA HIS A 46 9.20 13.82 -4.47
C HIS A 46 9.01 13.62 -2.96
N MET A 47 9.10 12.37 -2.51
CA MET A 47 8.85 12.05 -1.11
C MET A 47 9.80 12.79 -0.16
N HIS A 48 11.09 12.80 -0.48
CA HIS A 48 12.13 13.43 0.35
C HIS A 48 12.03 14.96 0.46
N GLU A 49 11.38 15.61 -0.50
CA GLU A 49 11.19 17.08 -0.50
C GLU A 49 9.96 17.51 0.30
N ASN A 50 8.98 16.61 0.46
CA ASN A 50 7.65 16.96 0.95
C ASN A 50 7.33 16.40 2.33
N ILE A 51 8.06 15.37 2.79
CA ILE A 51 7.82 14.76 4.10
C ILE A 51 9.12 14.53 4.88
N GLU A 52 9.01 14.61 6.19
CA GLU A 52 10.14 14.38 7.10
C GLU A 52 10.44 12.88 7.21
N ILE A 53 11.68 12.48 6.93
CA ILE A 53 12.13 11.09 6.96
C ILE A 53 11.90 10.46 8.34
N GLU A 54 12.19 11.20 9.41
CA GLU A 54 12.08 10.72 10.78
C GLU A 54 10.65 10.46 11.23
N LYS A 55 9.67 11.12 10.60
CA LYS A 55 8.24 10.90 10.87
C LYS A 55 7.77 9.56 10.32
N TYR A 56 8.40 9.09 9.23
CA TYR A 56 8.00 7.85 8.55
C TYR A 56 9.23 6.94 8.32
N PRO A 57 9.84 6.43 9.40
CA PRO A 57 10.96 5.50 9.26
C PRO A 57 10.52 4.20 8.59
N ASN A 58 11.45 3.53 7.94
CA ASN A 58 11.21 2.18 7.47
C ASN A 58 10.89 1.25 8.64
N ALA A 59 9.93 0.34 8.45
CA ALA A 59 9.64 -0.70 9.42
C ALA A 59 10.88 -1.59 9.66
N PRO A 60 11.09 -2.13 10.88
CA PRO A 60 12.30 -2.87 11.23
C PRO A 60 12.63 -4.06 10.33
N MET A 61 11.64 -4.63 9.65
CA MET A 61 11.81 -5.75 8.71
C MET A 61 11.99 -5.31 7.25
N SER A 62 12.00 -4.01 6.99
CA SER A 62 12.30 -3.46 5.67
C SER A 62 13.80 -3.34 5.47
N GLY A 63 14.24 -3.46 4.20
CA GLY A 63 15.62 -3.18 3.85
C GLY A 63 15.96 -1.71 4.03
N THR A 64 17.25 -1.41 4.06
CA THR A 64 17.79 -0.03 4.13
C THR A 64 18.22 0.52 2.78
N GLY A 65 18.06 -0.26 1.70
CA GLY A 65 18.44 0.16 0.35
C GLY A 65 17.47 1.14 -0.31
N GLU A 66 16.28 1.28 0.24
CA GLU A 66 15.24 2.20 -0.21
C GLU A 66 14.41 2.73 0.95
N TRP A 67 13.90 3.95 0.81
CA TRP A 67 12.95 4.55 1.74
C TRP A 67 11.61 4.72 1.04
N GLY A 68 10.57 4.07 1.58
CA GLY A 68 9.21 4.14 1.05
C GLY A 68 8.73 2.83 0.44
N HIS A 69 9.14 2.50 -0.76
CA HIS A 69 8.64 1.40 -1.56
C HIS A 69 7.14 1.55 -1.91
N PRO A 70 6.77 2.54 -2.74
CA PRO A 70 5.39 2.75 -3.13
C PRO A 70 4.92 1.63 -4.05
N ASN A 71 3.77 1.05 -3.74
CA ASN A 71 3.26 -0.13 -4.44
C ASN A 71 1.83 0.04 -5.00
N SER A 72 1.17 1.14 -4.69
CA SER A 72 -0.05 1.53 -5.37
C SER A 72 -0.17 3.05 -5.49
N VAL A 73 -0.79 3.51 -6.58
CA VAL A 73 -1.13 4.90 -6.82
C VAL A 73 -2.45 4.98 -7.57
N MET A 74 -3.35 5.86 -7.13
CA MET A 74 -4.57 6.19 -7.85
C MET A 74 -5.01 7.62 -7.51
N LEU A 75 -6.04 8.12 -8.18
CA LEU A 75 -6.70 9.35 -7.80
C LEU A 75 -7.95 9.06 -6.99
N ASN A 76 -8.21 9.85 -5.94
CA ASN A 76 -9.49 9.84 -5.27
C ASN A 76 -10.56 10.61 -6.08
N HIS A 77 -11.77 10.73 -5.53
CA HIS A 77 -12.87 11.41 -6.21
C HIS A 77 -12.66 12.92 -6.38
N ASP A 78 -11.78 13.53 -5.58
CA ASP A 78 -11.43 14.95 -5.65
C ASP A 78 -10.25 15.22 -6.62
N GLY A 79 -9.65 14.15 -7.14
CA GLY A 79 -8.47 14.21 -8.02
C GLY A 79 -7.14 14.29 -7.28
N ASP A 80 -7.12 14.08 -5.97
CA ASP A 80 -5.92 13.98 -5.15
C ASP A 80 -5.29 12.59 -5.25
N VAL A 81 -3.98 12.52 -5.00
CA VAL A 81 -3.20 11.31 -5.24
C VAL A 81 -3.15 10.42 -4.01
N MET A 82 -3.74 9.24 -4.09
CA MET A 82 -3.67 8.19 -3.09
C MET A 82 -2.43 7.33 -3.30
N VAL A 83 -1.65 7.09 -2.27
CA VAL A 83 -0.40 6.30 -2.33
C VAL A 83 -0.28 5.37 -1.14
N SER A 84 0.28 4.19 -1.38
CA SER A 84 0.68 3.23 -0.36
C SER A 84 2.19 3.04 -0.39
N TRP A 85 2.87 3.31 0.74
CA TRP A 85 4.30 3.05 0.94
C TRP A 85 4.49 1.86 1.88
N ARG A 86 4.94 0.77 1.31
CA ARG A 86 5.07 -0.53 1.98
C ARG A 86 6.04 -0.50 3.16
N HIS A 87 7.23 0.05 2.96
CA HIS A 87 8.30 -0.01 3.97
C HIS A 87 8.01 0.86 5.19
N ASN A 88 7.21 1.91 5.04
CA ASN A 88 6.83 2.81 6.13
C ASN A 88 5.51 2.38 6.81
N ASN A 89 4.82 1.33 6.31
CA ASN A 89 3.45 1.04 6.70
C ASN A 89 2.57 2.30 6.64
N LEU A 90 2.68 3.04 5.54
CA LEU A 90 2.04 4.34 5.35
C LEU A 90 1.11 4.29 4.15
N ILE A 91 -0.11 4.76 4.35
CA ILE A 91 -1.03 5.14 3.28
C ILE A 91 -1.37 6.61 3.44
N ALA A 92 -1.40 7.35 2.34
CA ALA A 92 -1.74 8.77 2.39
C ALA A 92 -2.45 9.25 1.12
N VAL A 93 -3.11 10.40 1.23
CA VAL A 93 -3.67 11.15 0.13
C VAL A 93 -2.96 12.50 0.04
N ILE A 94 -2.34 12.77 -1.10
CA ILE A 94 -1.61 13.99 -1.38
C ILE A 94 -2.54 14.96 -2.09
N ASP A 95 -2.78 16.12 -1.50
CA ASP A 95 -3.42 17.24 -2.19
C ASP A 95 -2.51 17.71 -3.33
N LYS A 96 -2.96 17.57 -4.57
CA LYS A 96 -2.17 17.90 -5.76
C LYS A 96 -1.80 19.38 -5.88
N LYS A 97 -2.51 20.28 -5.23
CA LYS A 97 -2.28 21.72 -5.29
C LYS A 97 -1.21 22.18 -4.31
N THR A 98 -1.20 21.55 -3.13
CA THR A 98 -0.31 21.94 -2.02
C THR A 98 0.88 21.01 -1.85
N GLY A 99 0.81 19.78 -2.34
CA GLY A 99 1.78 18.71 -2.10
C GLY A 99 1.72 18.12 -0.69
N GLN A 100 0.79 18.58 0.15
CA GLN A 100 0.68 18.13 1.53
C GLN A 100 -0.31 16.96 1.66
N PHE A 101 -0.18 16.14 2.71
CA PHE A 101 -1.15 15.11 3.02
C PHE A 101 -2.44 15.72 3.57
N ASN A 102 -3.57 15.43 2.93
CA ASN A 102 -4.91 15.71 3.47
C ASN A 102 -5.50 14.49 4.20
N PHE A 103 -4.90 13.31 4.02
CA PHE A 103 -5.13 12.11 4.81
C PHE A 103 -3.80 11.35 4.97
N GLU A 104 -3.58 10.79 6.15
CA GLU A 104 -2.47 9.86 6.40
C GLU A 104 -2.84 8.81 7.44
N TRP A 105 -2.36 7.60 7.25
CA TRP A 105 -2.38 6.55 8.26
C TRP A 105 -1.08 5.78 8.18
N CYS A 106 -0.32 5.81 9.28
CA CYS A 106 0.96 5.12 9.43
C CYS A 106 0.90 4.25 10.69
N GLY A 107 1.21 2.97 10.57
CA GLY A 107 1.22 2.08 11.72
C GLY A 107 1.37 0.60 11.36
N PHE A 108 1.76 -0.19 12.36
CA PHE A 108 1.94 -1.64 12.20
C PHE A 108 0.65 -2.39 11.85
N GLU A 109 -0.51 -1.81 12.12
CA GLU A 109 -1.83 -2.36 11.76
C GLU A 109 -2.05 -2.43 10.25
N LEU A 110 -1.25 -1.71 9.46
CA LEU A 110 -1.24 -1.76 8.00
C LEU A 110 -0.33 -2.86 7.43
N GLY A 111 0.58 -3.42 8.23
CA GLY A 111 1.34 -4.64 7.97
C GLY A 111 1.87 -4.84 6.56
N PHE A 112 2.74 -3.94 6.05
CA PHE A 112 3.32 -4.00 4.70
C PHE A 112 2.28 -4.02 3.57
N GLN A 113 1.27 -3.19 3.71
CA GLN A 113 0.07 -3.13 2.88
C GLN A 113 0.34 -2.89 1.39
N HIS A 114 -0.67 -3.25 0.56
CA HIS A 114 -0.74 -3.02 -0.87
C HIS A 114 -2.13 -2.54 -1.27
N ASP A 115 -2.25 -2.01 -2.50
CA ASP A 115 -3.52 -1.76 -3.16
C ASP A 115 -4.47 -0.86 -2.34
N PHE A 116 -3.98 0.35 -2.01
CA PHE A 116 -4.77 1.37 -1.34
C PHE A 116 -5.65 2.11 -2.33
N GLN A 117 -6.96 2.14 -2.08
CA GLN A 117 -7.94 2.66 -3.04
C GLN A 117 -9.14 3.31 -2.36
N VAL A 118 -9.83 4.19 -3.11
CA VAL A 118 -11.14 4.74 -2.75
C VAL A 118 -12.26 3.90 -3.37
N LEU A 119 -13.31 3.65 -2.61
CA LEU A 119 -14.54 2.98 -3.04
C LEU A 119 -15.60 4.02 -3.46
N GLU A 120 -16.60 3.59 -4.23
CA GLU A 120 -17.70 4.46 -4.70
C GLU A 120 -18.46 5.15 -3.54
N ASN A 121 -18.55 4.49 -2.39
CA ASN A 121 -19.19 5.04 -1.19
C ASN A 121 -18.32 6.06 -0.42
N GLY A 122 -17.10 6.36 -0.88
CA GLY A 122 -16.14 7.26 -0.26
C GLY A 122 -15.26 6.62 0.81
N ASN A 123 -15.52 5.38 1.21
CA ASN A 123 -14.64 4.63 2.10
C ASN A 123 -13.32 4.29 1.39
N TYR A 124 -12.30 4.02 2.17
CA TYR A 124 -11.01 3.54 1.66
C TYR A 124 -10.88 2.04 1.89
N MET A 125 -10.21 1.37 0.95
CA MET A 125 -9.90 -0.06 1.05
C MET A 125 -8.41 -0.30 0.85
N VAL A 126 -7.85 -1.27 1.59
CA VAL A 126 -6.44 -1.63 1.53
C VAL A 126 -6.24 -3.12 1.79
N PHE A 127 -5.28 -3.74 1.10
CA PHE A 127 -4.84 -5.09 1.38
C PHE A 127 -3.70 -5.06 2.42
N VAL A 128 -3.96 -5.55 3.62
CA VAL A 128 -3.00 -5.66 4.73
C VAL A 128 -2.31 -7.02 4.67
N ASN A 129 -1.06 -7.06 4.25
CA ASN A 129 -0.34 -8.31 4.02
C ASN A 129 -0.02 -9.08 5.29
N GLN A 130 0.42 -8.39 6.32
CA GLN A 130 0.79 -8.98 7.62
C GLN A 130 -0.11 -8.38 8.71
N ASP A 131 -1.38 -8.83 8.74
CA ASP A 131 -2.34 -8.36 9.75
C ASP A 131 -1.82 -8.70 11.16
N PRO A 132 -1.56 -7.70 12.02
CA PRO A 132 -1.05 -7.93 13.35
C PRO A 132 -2.06 -8.72 14.20
N GLY A 133 -1.54 -9.69 14.95
CA GLY A 133 -2.35 -10.55 15.81
C GLY A 133 -1.78 -11.96 15.90
N PRO A 134 -2.38 -12.84 16.69
CA PRO A 134 -1.88 -14.19 16.87
C PRO A 134 -2.01 -15.01 15.58
N GLY A 135 -0.89 -15.53 15.11
CA GLY A 135 -0.79 -16.32 13.88
C GLY A 135 -0.61 -15.46 12.62
N ALA A 136 0.02 -16.06 11.59
CA ALA A 136 0.18 -15.43 10.29
C ALA A 136 -1.17 -15.26 9.60
N GLY A 137 -1.35 -14.17 8.85
CA GLY A 137 -2.55 -13.93 8.05
C GLY A 137 -2.55 -12.55 7.43
N SER A 138 -3.31 -12.43 6.36
CA SER A 138 -3.62 -11.15 5.73
C SER A 138 -5.05 -10.73 6.03
N LYS A 139 -5.38 -9.48 5.71
CA LYS A 139 -6.76 -9.01 5.69
C LYS A 139 -6.98 -8.04 4.54
N VAL A 140 -8.19 -7.99 4.03
CA VAL A 140 -8.70 -6.85 3.28
C VAL A 140 -9.45 -5.96 4.25
N LEU A 141 -9.15 -4.69 4.29
CA LEU A 141 -9.73 -3.73 5.23
C LEU A 141 -10.43 -2.61 4.45
N GLU A 142 -11.72 -2.40 4.72
CA GLU A 142 -12.47 -1.20 4.35
C GLU A 142 -12.70 -0.36 5.60
N PHE A 143 -12.44 0.94 5.50
CA PHE A 143 -12.57 1.86 6.62
C PHE A 143 -13.08 3.24 6.18
N ASP A 144 -13.70 3.93 7.11
CA ASP A 144 -14.09 5.34 6.96
C ASP A 144 -12.83 6.22 7.07
N PRO A 145 -12.48 7.02 6.04
CA PRO A 145 -11.28 7.86 6.09
C PRO A 145 -11.33 8.97 7.16
N ALA A 146 -12.51 9.42 7.58
CA ALA A 146 -12.66 10.47 8.58
C ALA A 146 -12.39 9.98 10.00
N THR A 147 -12.77 8.74 10.30
CA THR A 147 -12.67 8.15 11.64
C THR A 147 -11.61 7.07 11.77
N LYS A 148 -11.18 6.51 10.65
CA LYS A 148 -10.36 5.28 10.53
C LYS A 148 -11.04 4.04 11.13
N GLU A 149 -12.33 4.10 11.40
CA GLU A 149 -13.08 2.95 11.89
C GLU A 149 -13.29 1.92 10.80
N THR A 150 -13.11 0.65 11.15
CA THR A 150 -13.36 -0.47 10.24
C THR A 150 -14.85 -0.54 9.90
N VAL A 151 -15.16 -0.46 8.62
CA VAL A 151 -16.52 -0.66 8.07
C VAL A 151 -16.74 -2.11 7.69
N TRP A 152 -15.75 -2.72 7.05
CA TRP A 152 -15.75 -4.12 6.64
C TRP A 152 -14.33 -4.66 6.62
N ASP A 153 -14.18 -5.94 6.91
CA ASP A 153 -12.91 -6.62 6.72
C ASP A 153 -13.12 -8.07 6.27
N TYR A 154 -12.11 -8.63 5.62
CA TYR A 154 -12.04 -10.06 5.34
C TYR A 154 -10.76 -10.66 5.90
N ARG A 155 -10.88 -11.78 6.58
CA ARG A 155 -9.77 -12.60 7.10
C ARG A 155 -10.05 -14.08 6.88
N GLY A 156 -9.00 -14.88 6.72
CA GLY A 156 -9.13 -16.32 6.73
C GLY A 156 -9.69 -16.89 8.04
N LYS A 157 -10.40 -17.99 7.94
CA LYS A 157 -10.91 -18.76 9.09
C LYS A 157 -10.53 -20.23 8.91
N PRO A 158 -9.48 -20.72 9.58
CA PRO A 158 -8.49 -20.04 10.45
C PRO A 158 -7.65 -18.96 9.73
N ARG A 159 -7.04 -18.03 10.47
CA ARG A 159 -6.33 -16.87 9.89
C ARG A 159 -5.30 -17.23 8.82
N TYR A 160 -4.51 -18.29 9.04
CA TYR A 160 -3.46 -18.76 8.12
C TYR A 160 -3.99 -19.28 6.77
N THR A 161 -5.30 -19.46 6.62
CA THR A 161 -5.92 -19.88 5.34
C THR A 161 -6.05 -18.73 4.33
N PHE A 162 -5.67 -17.50 4.74
CA PHE A 162 -5.56 -16.33 3.91
C PHE A 162 -4.31 -15.57 4.32
N HIS A 163 -3.22 -15.76 3.57
CA HIS A 163 -1.93 -15.16 3.92
C HIS A 163 -1.06 -14.94 2.68
N SER A 164 -0.84 -13.70 2.33
CA SER A 164 0.12 -13.27 1.32
C SER A 164 1.01 -12.18 1.90
N PRO A 165 2.27 -12.48 2.29
CA PRO A 165 3.15 -11.56 3.00
C PRO A 165 3.66 -10.38 2.16
N PHE A 166 3.44 -10.42 0.84
CA PHE A 166 3.78 -9.35 -0.11
C PHE A 166 2.84 -9.42 -1.32
N ILE A 167 2.89 -8.40 -2.21
CA ILE A 167 2.00 -8.26 -3.36
C ILE A 167 0.51 -8.35 -2.94
N SER A 168 -0.40 -8.67 -3.87
CA SER A 168 -1.83 -8.84 -3.61
C SER A 168 -2.66 -7.57 -3.71
N GLY A 169 -3.96 -7.75 -3.78
CA GLY A 169 -4.92 -6.66 -3.86
C GLY A 169 -6.35 -7.18 -3.75
N ALA A 170 -7.29 -6.25 -3.72
CA ALA A 170 -8.71 -6.54 -3.67
C ALA A 170 -9.50 -5.49 -4.45
N GLN A 171 -10.62 -5.90 -5.02
CA GLN A 171 -11.51 -5.00 -5.76
C GLN A 171 -12.94 -5.19 -5.30
N ARG A 172 -13.59 -4.11 -4.89
CA ARG A 172 -15.04 -4.12 -4.69
C ARG A 172 -15.73 -4.17 -6.04
N LEU A 173 -16.53 -5.19 -6.25
CA LEU A 173 -17.30 -5.38 -7.47
C LEU A 173 -18.62 -4.58 -7.40
N TRP A 174 -19.18 -4.28 -8.56
CA TRP A 174 -20.50 -3.62 -8.69
C TRP A 174 -21.64 -4.46 -8.06
N SER A 175 -21.45 -5.78 -7.89
CA SER A 175 -22.37 -6.68 -7.18
C SER A 175 -22.39 -6.47 -5.66
N GLY A 176 -21.43 -5.71 -5.12
CA GLY A 176 -21.16 -5.57 -3.69
C GLY A 176 -20.19 -6.64 -3.15
N ASN A 177 -19.89 -7.69 -3.91
CA ASN A 177 -18.88 -8.68 -3.54
C ASN A 177 -17.47 -8.08 -3.64
N THR A 178 -16.50 -8.75 -3.05
CA THR A 178 -15.09 -8.35 -3.14
C THR A 178 -14.29 -9.46 -3.82
N LEU A 179 -13.66 -9.14 -4.94
CA LEU A 179 -12.67 -9.99 -5.59
C LEU A 179 -11.32 -9.77 -4.90
N ILE A 180 -10.65 -10.84 -4.50
CA ILE A 180 -9.40 -10.80 -3.75
C ILE A 180 -8.35 -11.61 -4.51
N CYS A 181 -7.19 -11.00 -4.75
CA CYS A 181 -6.00 -11.65 -5.28
C CYS A 181 -5.03 -11.96 -4.12
N GLU A 182 -4.91 -13.24 -3.77
CA GLU A 182 -3.90 -13.74 -2.85
C GLU A 182 -2.63 -14.09 -3.66
N GLY A 183 -1.86 -13.05 -3.98
CA GLY A 183 -0.85 -13.08 -5.03
C GLY A 183 0.25 -14.10 -4.81
N MET A 184 0.73 -14.30 -3.57
CA MET A 184 1.81 -15.25 -3.29
C MET A 184 1.49 -16.69 -3.68
N TRP A 185 0.21 -17.05 -3.67
CA TRP A 185 -0.23 -18.42 -3.95
C TRP A 185 -0.94 -18.58 -5.31
N GLY A 186 -0.99 -17.50 -6.09
CA GLY A 186 -1.69 -17.50 -7.38
C GLY A 186 -3.19 -17.79 -7.24
N ARG A 187 -3.78 -17.45 -6.09
CA ARG A 187 -5.19 -17.64 -5.78
C ARG A 187 -5.96 -16.34 -5.99
N ILE A 188 -7.07 -16.42 -6.74
CA ILE A 188 -8.02 -15.32 -6.90
C ILE A 188 -9.38 -15.84 -6.46
N PHE A 189 -10.08 -15.08 -5.62
CA PHE A 189 -11.37 -15.55 -5.12
C PHE A 189 -12.32 -14.37 -4.86
N GLU A 190 -13.61 -14.66 -4.83
CA GLU A 190 -14.68 -13.69 -4.60
C GLU A 190 -15.42 -14.03 -3.32
N VAL A 191 -15.66 -13.02 -2.50
CA VAL A 191 -16.44 -13.14 -1.27
C VAL A 191 -17.61 -12.18 -1.25
N THR A 192 -18.72 -12.59 -0.63
CA THR A 192 -19.90 -11.74 -0.41
C THR A 192 -19.62 -10.68 0.67
N PRO A 193 -20.49 -9.65 0.82
CA PRO A 193 -20.45 -8.75 1.98
C PRO A 193 -20.48 -9.48 3.33
N ASP A 194 -21.16 -10.63 3.40
CA ASP A 194 -21.21 -11.50 4.59
C ASP A 194 -19.98 -12.41 4.74
N LYS A 195 -18.96 -12.21 3.86
CA LYS A 195 -17.66 -12.91 3.90
C LYS A 195 -17.75 -14.40 3.50
N GLU A 196 -18.76 -14.78 2.74
CA GLU A 196 -18.89 -16.12 2.19
C GLU A 196 -18.12 -16.22 0.87
N LEU A 197 -17.31 -17.28 0.72
CA LEU A 197 -16.60 -17.59 -0.53
C LEU A 197 -17.61 -18.08 -1.56
N VAL A 198 -17.71 -17.39 -2.70
CA VAL A 198 -18.67 -17.72 -3.78
C VAL A 198 -18.01 -18.12 -5.08
N TRP A 199 -16.75 -17.77 -5.27
CA TRP A 199 -15.94 -18.16 -6.42
C TRP A 199 -14.47 -18.24 -6.07
N GLU A 200 -13.74 -19.15 -6.71
CA GLU A 200 -12.30 -19.33 -6.51
C GLU A 200 -11.62 -19.84 -7.76
N TYR A 201 -10.43 -19.31 -8.03
CA TYR A 201 -9.50 -19.79 -9.04
C TYR A 201 -8.10 -19.89 -8.44
N VAL A 202 -7.43 -21.01 -8.68
CA VAL A 202 -6.01 -21.19 -8.33
C VAL A 202 -5.24 -21.41 -9.62
N SER A 203 -4.21 -20.59 -9.84
CA SER A 203 -3.39 -20.68 -11.05
C SER A 203 -2.61 -21.99 -11.10
N PRO A 204 -2.77 -22.80 -12.15
CA PRO A 204 -1.99 -24.05 -12.30
C PRO A 204 -0.54 -23.80 -12.72
N TYR A 205 -0.20 -22.55 -13.05
CA TYR A 205 1.14 -22.13 -13.50
C TYR A 205 1.95 -21.43 -12.41
N PHE A 206 1.46 -21.47 -11.19
CA PHE A 206 2.10 -20.86 -10.06
C PHE A 206 3.07 -21.87 -9.43
N THR A 207 4.37 -21.59 -9.49
CA THR A 207 5.44 -22.46 -8.95
C THR A 207 6.36 -21.68 -8.04
#